data_55ed340317020f244d27dcfe7ce236a4
#
_entry.id   55ed340317020f244d27dcfe7ce236a4
#
_cell.length_a   1.000
_cell.length_b   1.000
_cell.length_c   1.000
_cell.angle_alpha   90.00
_cell.angle_beta   90.00
_cell.angle_gamma   90.00
#
_symmetry.space_group_name_H-M   'P 1'
#
loop_
_entity.id
_entity.type
_entity.pdbx_description
1 polymer ?
#
loop_
_entity_poly.entity_id
_entity_poly.type
_entity_poly.pdbx_seq_one_letter_code
_entity_poly.pdbx_strand_id
1 'polypeptide(L)'
;VGKRTTDRGYGPAPSYINGETVDSIGGGICQTSSTLYLATLLANLEIVERYAHRYAPSYITLGMDATVSWGGPEFRFKNNTGYPIRIDVSYENSEITVSIYGTKTDDTTVKMTREVISSTGYQTEYVETEELPWGTQQQKQSGYTGYEVVSYRNIYDGDGNLISSNVEAKSSYKSRNEIILVGIAGRPEGDSTTPGTDTGADSGGSVDTGGEIPPVEDPDTAVSYTHLRAHETDSYL
;
A
#
# COMPACT_ATOMS: atom_id res chain seq x y z
N VAL A 1 -13.08 -5.89 -10.70
CA VAL A 1 -13.53 -4.50 -10.48
C VAL A 1 -14.10 -3.95 -11.79
N GLY A 2 -15.30 -3.37 -11.76
CA GLY A 2 -15.92 -2.74 -12.92
C GLY A 2 -15.31 -1.37 -13.26
N LYS A 3 -15.82 -0.73 -14.33
CA LYS A 3 -15.47 0.66 -14.64
C LYS A 3 -15.82 1.56 -13.45
N ARG A 4 -14.89 2.42 -13.10
CA ARG A 4 -15.07 3.42 -12.05
C ARG A 4 -15.61 4.69 -12.70
N THR A 5 -16.93 4.87 -12.63
CA THR A 5 -17.64 5.98 -13.24
C THR A 5 -18.63 6.58 -12.24
N THR A 6 -18.97 7.84 -12.40
CA THR A 6 -19.89 8.56 -11.50
C THR A 6 -21.29 7.97 -11.51
N ASP A 7 -21.77 7.44 -12.65
CA ASP A 7 -23.05 6.76 -12.76
C ASP A 7 -23.12 5.44 -11.98
N ARG A 8 -21.96 4.90 -11.59
CA ARG A 8 -21.82 3.72 -10.72
C ARG A 8 -21.57 4.08 -9.25
N GLY A 9 -21.68 5.34 -8.89
CA GLY A 9 -21.52 5.83 -7.51
C GLY A 9 -20.08 6.12 -7.10
N TYR A 10 -19.09 6.08 -8.01
CA TYR A 10 -17.74 6.46 -7.68
C TYR A 10 -17.58 7.99 -7.69
N GLY A 11 -17.02 8.53 -6.61
CA GLY A 11 -16.63 9.93 -6.48
C GLY A 11 -15.16 10.18 -6.87
N PRO A 12 -14.75 11.46 -6.98
CA PRO A 12 -13.36 11.84 -7.08
C PRO A 12 -12.66 11.55 -5.75
N ALA A 13 -11.45 11.01 -5.82
CA ALA A 13 -10.58 10.82 -4.67
C ALA A 13 -9.12 10.76 -5.16
N PRO A 14 -8.16 11.03 -4.28
CA PRO A 14 -6.74 10.94 -4.59
C PRO A 14 -6.38 9.58 -5.18
N SER A 15 -5.71 9.60 -6.31
CA SER A 15 -5.20 8.42 -7.01
C SER A 15 -3.78 8.67 -7.47
N TYR A 16 -3.01 7.61 -7.48
CA TYR A 16 -1.65 7.66 -7.95
C TYR A 16 -1.61 7.35 -9.45
N ILE A 17 -1.41 8.37 -10.29
CA ILE A 17 -1.37 8.24 -11.75
C ILE A 17 -0.06 8.83 -12.26
N ASN A 18 0.74 8.01 -12.97
CA ASN A 18 2.03 8.42 -13.55
C ASN A 18 3.00 9.07 -12.57
N GLY A 19 2.79 8.86 -11.29
CA GLY A 19 3.66 9.36 -10.25
C GLY A 19 3.23 10.65 -9.58
N GLU A 20 2.10 11.15 -9.94
CA GLU A 20 1.48 12.30 -9.30
C GLU A 20 0.23 11.87 -8.54
N THR A 21 -0.02 12.48 -7.40
CA THR A 21 -1.30 12.35 -6.73
C THR A 21 -2.28 13.27 -7.43
N VAL A 22 -3.26 12.70 -8.10
CA VAL A 22 -4.30 13.45 -8.81
C VAL A 22 -5.68 12.92 -8.40
N ASP A 23 -6.65 13.80 -8.32
CA ASP A 23 -8.03 13.39 -8.11
C ASP A 23 -8.54 12.65 -9.33
N SER A 24 -8.95 11.43 -9.14
CA SER A 24 -9.58 10.63 -10.21
C SER A 24 -10.84 9.93 -9.69
N ILE A 25 -11.75 9.63 -10.61
CA ILE A 25 -12.97 8.89 -10.24
C ILE A 25 -12.62 7.49 -9.75
N GLY A 26 -13.00 7.19 -8.50
CA GLY A 26 -12.73 5.92 -7.83
C GLY A 26 -11.31 5.76 -7.30
N GLY A 27 -10.69 6.82 -6.83
CA GLY A 27 -9.52 6.75 -5.96
C GLY A 27 -9.78 5.86 -4.74
N GLY A 28 -8.74 5.31 -4.11
CA GLY A 28 -8.84 4.46 -2.92
C GLY A 28 -9.24 2.99 -3.17
N ILE A 29 -9.63 2.60 -4.39
CA ILE A 29 -10.08 1.21 -4.66
C ILE A 29 -8.99 0.16 -4.36
N CYS A 30 -7.72 0.50 -4.58
CA CYS A 30 -6.61 -0.41 -4.28
C CYS A 30 -6.38 -0.58 -2.77
N GLN A 31 -6.74 0.40 -1.96
CA GLN A 31 -6.73 0.24 -0.51
C GLN A 31 -7.79 -0.77 -0.06
N THR A 32 -9.00 -0.67 -0.62
CA THR A 32 -10.07 -1.66 -0.35
C THR A 32 -9.65 -3.07 -0.79
N SER A 33 -9.07 -3.23 -1.99
CA SER A 33 -8.62 -4.55 -2.45
C SER A 33 -7.45 -5.11 -1.63
N SER A 34 -6.55 -4.26 -1.14
CA SER A 34 -5.44 -4.67 -0.28
C SER A 34 -5.94 -5.09 1.11
N THR A 35 -6.89 -4.36 1.70
CA THR A 35 -7.51 -4.74 2.98
C THR A 35 -8.26 -6.06 2.85
N LEU A 36 -9.01 -6.25 1.75
CA LEU A 36 -9.69 -7.52 1.47
C LEU A 36 -8.67 -8.66 1.26
N TYR A 37 -7.56 -8.42 0.56
CA TYR A 37 -6.50 -9.42 0.38
C TYR A 37 -5.93 -9.87 1.71
N LEU A 38 -5.56 -8.94 2.60
CA LEU A 38 -5.07 -9.29 3.93
C LEU A 38 -6.13 -10.06 4.73
N ALA A 39 -7.39 -9.66 4.70
CA ALA A 39 -8.47 -10.38 5.37
C ALA A 39 -8.63 -11.82 4.83
N THR A 40 -8.51 -12.03 3.52
CA THR A 40 -8.58 -13.37 2.91
C THR A 40 -7.38 -14.25 3.30
N LEU A 41 -6.18 -13.68 3.43
CA LEU A 41 -5.00 -14.40 3.93
C LEU A 41 -5.20 -14.86 5.36
N LEU A 42 -5.65 -13.95 6.25
CA LEU A 42 -5.90 -14.24 7.66
C LEU A 42 -7.05 -15.25 7.86
N ALA A 43 -8.05 -15.25 6.97
CA ALA A 43 -9.11 -16.25 6.92
C ALA A 43 -8.69 -17.59 6.28
N ASN A 44 -7.40 -17.75 5.97
CA ASN A 44 -6.83 -18.94 5.31
C ASN A 44 -7.51 -19.33 3.99
N LEU A 45 -8.04 -18.36 3.25
CA LEU A 45 -8.64 -18.61 1.94
C LEU A 45 -7.58 -18.76 0.85
N GLU A 46 -7.92 -19.49 -0.20
CA GLU A 46 -7.05 -19.73 -1.36
C GLU A 46 -6.93 -18.46 -2.23
N ILE A 47 -5.72 -17.96 -2.43
CA ILE A 47 -5.46 -16.85 -3.34
C ILE A 47 -5.28 -17.41 -4.75
N VAL A 48 -6.12 -16.95 -5.68
CA VAL A 48 -6.09 -17.39 -7.09
C VAL A 48 -5.26 -16.44 -7.96
N GLU A 49 -5.38 -15.14 -7.70
CA GLU A 49 -4.70 -14.11 -8.49
C GLU A 49 -4.48 -12.85 -7.63
N ARG A 50 -3.25 -12.36 -7.59
CA ARG A 50 -2.89 -11.15 -6.88
C ARG A 50 -1.67 -10.49 -7.53
N TYR A 51 -1.67 -9.17 -7.61
CA TYR A 51 -0.54 -8.36 -8.07
C TYR A 51 -0.17 -7.31 -7.03
N ALA A 52 1.13 -7.14 -6.80
CA ALA A 52 1.65 -6.04 -5.99
C ALA A 52 1.52 -4.71 -6.74
N HIS A 53 1.50 -3.61 -6.00
CA HIS A 53 1.63 -2.28 -6.59
C HIS A 53 3.01 -2.10 -7.25
N ARG A 54 3.10 -1.18 -8.19
CA ARG A 54 4.37 -0.81 -8.82
C ARG A 54 5.32 -0.12 -7.84
N TYR A 55 4.77 0.71 -6.96
CA TYR A 55 5.48 1.42 -5.89
C TYR A 55 4.93 0.99 -4.55
N ALA A 56 5.79 1.01 -3.52
CA ALA A 56 5.42 0.60 -2.17
C ALA A 56 4.27 1.48 -1.63
N PRO A 57 3.09 0.92 -1.35
CA PRO A 57 1.99 1.69 -0.76
C PRO A 57 2.29 1.98 0.72
N SER A 58 1.87 3.16 1.21
CA SER A 58 2.07 3.58 2.60
C SER A 58 1.00 3.09 3.56
N TYR A 59 -0.17 2.69 3.04
CA TYR A 59 -1.36 2.34 3.82
C TYR A 59 -1.43 0.87 4.25
N ILE A 60 -0.49 0.03 3.83
CA ILE A 60 -0.47 -1.39 4.17
C ILE A 60 0.97 -1.91 4.24
N THR A 61 1.19 -2.94 5.03
CA THR A 61 2.46 -3.65 5.13
C THR A 61 2.91 -4.17 3.77
N LEU A 62 4.19 -3.97 3.43
CA LEU A 62 4.80 -4.47 2.20
C LEU A 62 4.57 -5.97 2.03
N GLY A 63 4.18 -6.39 0.83
CA GLY A 63 3.84 -7.77 0.51
C GLY A 63 2.41 -8.18 0.83
N MET A 64 1.63 -7.31 1.52
CA MET A 64 0.23 -7.55 1.89
C MET A 64 -0.75 -6.71 1.07
N ASP A 65 -0.30 -6.05 0.03
CA ASP A 65 -1.11 -5.24 -0.87
C ASP A 65 -1.64 -6.03 -2.08
N ALA A 66 -2.71 -5.56 -2.67
CA ALA A 66 -3.27 -6.09 -3.93
C ALA A 66 -3.76 -4.94 -4.80
N THR A 67 -3.10 -4.71 -5.93
CA THR A 67 -3.52 -3.68 -6.88
C THR A 67 -4.58 -4.20 -7.83
N VAL A 68 -5.55 -3.35 -8.15
CA VAL A 68 -6.62 -3.65 -9.11
C VAL A 68 -6.89 -2.48 -10.03
N SER A 69 -7.24 -2.78 -11.30
CA SER A 69 -7.67 -1.76 -12.26
C SER A 69 -8.70 -2.31 -13.24
N TRP A 70 -9.41 -1.43 -13.93
CA TRP A 70 -10.30 -1.84 -15.02
C TRP A 70 -9.48 -2.41 -16.19
N GLY A 71 -9.77 -3.66 -16.56
CA GLY A 71 -9.02 -4.38 -17.61
C GLY A 71 -7.77 -5.08 -17.13
N GLY A 72 -7.54 -5.14 -15.80
CA GLY A 72 -6.40 -5.78 -15.15
C GLY A 72 -5.37 -4.76 -14.64
N PRO A 73 -4.63 -5.12 -13.56
CA PRO A 73 -4.67 -6.38 -12.83
C PRO A 73 -5.94 -6.59 -12.01
N GLU A 74 -6.19 -7.84 -11.58
CA GLU A 74 -7.30 -8.22 -10.72
C GLU A 74 -6.83 -8.87 -9.43
N PHE A 75 -7.70 -8.88 -8.42
CA PHE A 75 -7.56 -9.69 -7.22
C PHE A 75 -8.66 -10.73 -7.19
N ARG A 76 -8.27 -12.01 -7.09
CA ARG A 76 -9.18 -13.16 -7.06
C ARG A 76 -8.78 -14.12 -5.96
N PHE A 77 -9.75 -14.58 -5.21
CA PHE A 77 -9.59 -15.63 -4.21
C PHE A 77 -10.75 -16.63 -4.31
N LYS A 78 -10.57 -17.77 -3.68
CA LYS A 78 -11.55 -18.84 -3.67
C LYS A 78 -11.92 -19.20 -2.24
N ASN A 79 -13.21 -19.33 -1.99
CA ASN A 79 -13.69 -19.95 -0.77
C ASN A 79 -13.45 -21.47 -0.85
N ASN A 80 -12.42 -21.93 -0.13
CA ASN A 80 -12.00 -23.33 -0.06
C ASN A 80 -12.46 -24.03 1.24
N THR A 81 -13.35 -23.37 2.04
CA THR A 81 -13.80 -23.90 3.33
C THR A 81 -14.88 -24.99 3.20
N GLY A 82 -15.57 -25.07 2.06
CA GLY A 82 -16.74 -25.94 1.87
C GLY A 82 -18.04 -25.38 2.47
N TYR A 83 -18.01 -24.22 3.13
CA TYR A 83 -19.15 -23.55 3.76
C TYR A 83 -19.33 -22.13 3.19
N PRO A 84 -20.53 -21.54 3.24
CA PRO A 84 -20.73 -20.15 2.86
C PRO A 84 -19.89 -19.21 3.72
N ILE A 85 -19.38 -18.15 3.09
CA ILE A 85 -18.76 -17.01 3.78
C ILE A 85 -19.55 -15.73 3.54
N ARG A 86 -19.51 -14.80 4.49
CA ARG A 86 -20.03 -13.44 4.35
C ARG A 86 -18.87 -12.44 4.50
N ILE A 87 -18.85 -11.44 3.65
CA ILE A 87 -17.85 -10.39 3.67
C ILE A 87 -18.57 -9.09 3.96
N ASP A 88 -18.21 -8.46 5.07
CA ASP A 88 -18.70 -7.13 5.46
C ASP A 88 -17.57 -6.12 5.29
N VAL A 89 -17.90 -4.95 4.77
CA VAL A 89 -16.95 -3.85 4.59
C VAL A 89 -17.55 -2.60 5.19
N SER A 90 -16.81 -1.93 6.06
CA SER A 90 -17.19 -0.62 6.59
C SER A 90 -16.06 0.40 6.35
N TYR A 91 -16.46 1.67 6.31
CA TYR A 91 -15.54 2.80 6.22
C TYR A 91 -15.98 3.85 7.23
N GLU A 92 -15.15 4.07 8.25
CA GLU A 92 -15.40 5.03 9.33
C GLU A 92 -14.08 5.71 9.71
N ASN A 93 -14.12 7.01 9.97
CA ASN A 93 -12.95 7.77 10.45
C ASN A 93 -11.67 7.58 9.60
N SER A 94 -11.80 7.57 8.27
CA SER A 94 -10.70 7.31 7.33
C SER A 94 -10.08 5.90 7.44
N GLU A 95 -10.83 4.95 8.01
CA GLU A 95 -10.41 3.56 8.19
C GLU A 95 -11.33 2.62 7.42
N ILE A 96 -10.74 1.69 6.65
CA ILE A 96 -11.46 0.60 5.98
C ILE A 96 -11.32 -0.65 6.82
N THR A 97 -12.45 -1.24 7.19
CA THR A 97 -12.49 -2.54 7.86
C THR A 97 -13.14 -3.57 6.95
N VAL A 98 -12.48 -4.71 6.78
CA VAL A 98 -13.03 -5.88 6.09
C VAL A 98 -13.12 -7.04 7.06
N SER A 99 -14.34 -7.58 7.23
CA SER A 99 -14.61 -8.74 8.08
C SER A 99 -15.10 -9.90 7.24
N ILE A 100 -14.50 -11.07 7.43
CA ILE A 100 -14.93 -12.32 6.77
C ILE A 100 -15.51 -13.26 7.84
N TYR A 101 -16.77 -13.60 7.68
CA TYR A 101 -17.48 -14.51 8.57
C TYR A 101 -17.69 -15.85 7.87
N GLY A 102 -17.52 -16.95 8.60
CA GLY A 102 -17.69 -18.30 8.08
C GLY A 102 -17.85 -19.32 9.20
N THR A 103 -18.02 -20.57 8.82
CA THR A 103 -18.03 -21.67 9.76
C THR A 103 -16.61 -22.03 10.16
N LYS A 104 -16.29 -21.95 11.45
CA LYS A 104 -15.01 -22.43 11.98
C LYS A 104 -15.00 -23.97 11.93
N THR A 105 -14.05 -24.53 11.18
CA THR A 105 -13.94 -25.99 10.98
C THR A 105 -12.83 -26.61 11.82
N ASP A 106 -11.92 -25.80 12.34
CA ASP A 106 -10.79 -26.22 13.17
C ASP A 106 -10.35 -25.05 14.06
N ASP A 107 -9.37 -25.27 14.92
CA ASP A 107 -8.84 -24.25 15.84
C ASP A 107 -7.58 -23.55 15.31
N THR A 108 -7.33 -23.65 14.01
CA THR A 108 -6.15 -23.00 13.43
C THR A 108 -6.30 -21.48 13.37
N THR A 109 -5.17 -20.81 13.45
CA THR A 109 -5.03 -19.34 13.25
C THR A 109 -3.95 -19.06 12.24
N VAL A 110 -4.06 -17.95 11.53
CA VAL A 110 -3.08 -17.51 10.53
C VAL A 110 -2.42 -16.20 10.97
N LYS A 111 -1.10 -16.17 10.89
CA LYS A 111 -0.33 -14.92 11.00
C LYS A 111 0.48 -14.71 9.73
N MET A 112 0.49 -13.48 9.26
CA MET A 112 1.32 -13.09 8.11
C MET A 112 2.61 -12.47 8.61
N THR A 113 3.74 -12.89 8.01
CA THR A 113 5.05 -12.27 8.21
C THR A 113 5.66 -11.91 6.87
N ARG A 114 6.67 -11.06 6.88
CA ARG A 114 7.41 -10.66 5.68
C ARG A 114 8.91 -10.62 5.95
N GLU A 115 9.67 -10.75 4.88
CA GLU A 115 11.11 -10.52 4.84
C GLU A 115 11.40 -9.53 3.70
N VAL A 116 12.13 -8.45 4.01
CA VAL A 116 12.64 -7.53 3.01
C VAL A 116 13.99 -8.06 2.54
N ILE A 117 14.03 -8.58 1.32
CA ILE A 117 15.25 -9.18 0.74
C ILE A 117 16.25 -8.11 0.33
N SER A 118 15.74 -7.01 -0.24
CA SER A 118 16.57 -5.88 -0.64
C SER A 118 15.76 -4.59 -0.71
N SER A 119 16.46 -3.47 -0.63
CA SER A 119 15.90 -2.15 -0.86
C SER A 119 16.80 -1.34 -1.80
N THR A 120 16.20 -0.48 -2.61
CA THR A 120 16.87 0.44 -3.52
C THR A 120 16.35 1.84 -3.24
N GLY A 121 17.20 2.70 -2.68
CA GLY A 121 16.86 4.10 -2.42
C GLY A 121 16.56 4.87 -3.70
N TYR A 122 16.03 6.07 -3.55
CA TYR A 122 15.83 7.02 -4.64
C TYR A 122 16.79 8.21 -4.50
N GLN A 123 16.91 8.98 -5.55
CA GLN A 123 17.67 10.21 -5.59
C GLN A 123 16.72 11.39 -5.80
N THR A 124 17.10 12.58 -5.30
CA THR A 124 16.38 13.82 -5.59
C THR A 124 17.03 14.51 -6.79
N GLU A 125 16.23 14.80 -7.79
CA GLU A 125 16.61 15.54 -8.99
C GLU A 125 16.04 16.95 -8.90
N TYR A 126 16.90 17.96 -9.08
CA TYR A 126 16.49 19.36 -9.11
C TYR A 126 16.40 19.82 -10.56
N VAL A 127 15.25 20.35 -10.95
CA VAL A 127 14.97 20.80 -12.32
C VAL A 127 14.63 22.28 -12.31
N GLU A 128 15.45 23.10 -12.96
CA GLU A 128 15.20 24.53 -13.10
C GLU A 128 13.95 24.82 -13.96
N THR A 129 13.16 25.80 -13.56
CA THR A 129 11.96 26.24 -14.29
C THR A 129 11.73 27.73 -14.19
N GLU A 130 11.30 28.36 -15.30
CA GLU A 130 10.86 29.73 -15.34
C GLU A 130 9.41 29.93 -14.82
N GLU A 131 8.70 28.87 -14.54
CA GLU A 131 7.33 28.93 -14.02
C GLU A 131 7.25 29.33 -12.54
N LEU A 132 8.39 29.24 -11.83
CA LEU A 132 8.48 29.55 -10.41
C LEU A 132 9.42 30.73 -10.18
N PRO A 133 9.13 31.65 -9.21
CA PRO A 133 10.01 32.71 -8.81
C PRO A 133 11.39 32.23 -8.39
N TRP A 134 12.44 33.04 -8.62
CA TRP A 134 13.79 32.73 -8.19
C TRP A 134 13.87 32.31 -6.71
N GLY A 135 14.57 31.19 -6.45
CA GLY A 135 14.81 30.70 -5.12
C GLY A 135 13.66 29.91 -4.50
N THR A 136 12.52 29.76 -5.20
CA THR A 136 11.42 28.90 -4.73
C THR A 136 11.61 27.46 -5.18
N GLN A 137 11.07 26.51 -4.40
CA GLN A 137 11.08 25.09 -4.75
C GLN A 137 9.67 24.53 -4.67
N GLN A 138 9.37 23.60 -5.57
CA GLN A 138 8.10 22.86 -5.59
C GLN A 138 8.35 21.40 -5.92
N GLN A 139 7.87 20.49 -5.08
CA GLN A 139 7.92 19.08 -5.39
C GLN A 139 6.97 18.76 -6.57
N LYS A 140 7.54 18.31 -7.68
CA LYS A 140 6.82 17.85 -8.87
C LYS A 140 6.50 16.37 -8.78
N GLN A 141 7.40 15.60 -8.19
CA GLN A 141 7.30 14.14 -8.14
C GLN A 141 7.86 13.62 -6.83
N SER A 142 7.09 12.78 -6.11
CA SER A 142 7.57 12.12 -4.90
C SER A 142 8.55 10.98 -5.22
N GLY A 143 9.60 10.85 -4.40
CA GLY A 143 10.51 9.72 -4.43
C GLY A 143 9.91 8.47 -3.81
N TYR A 144 10.32 7.30 -4.29
CA TYR A 144 9.95 6.01 -3.72
C TYR A 144 11.15 5.08 -3.62
N THR A 145 11.37 4.54 -2.45
CA THR A 145 12.30 3.42 -2.25
C THR A 145 11.70 2.16 -2.87
N GLY A 146 12.50 1.45 -3.66
CA GLY A 146 12.16 0.14 -4.19
C GLY A 146 12.45 -0.96 -3.18
N TYR A 147 11.69 -2.06 -3.23
CA TYR A 147 11.85 -3.20 -2.34
C TYR A 147 11.61 -4.52 -3.06
N GLU A 148 12.39 -5.54 -2.70
CA GLU A 148 12.06 -6.94 -2.95
C GLU A 148 11.63 -7.58 -1.64
N VAL A 149 10.41 -8.13 -1.60
CA VAL A 149 9.79 -8.62 -0.37
C VAL A 149 9.23 -10.02 -0.60
N VAL A 150 9.44 -10.89 0.38
CA VAL A 150 8.78 -12.21 0.46
C VAL A 150 7.82 -12.19 1.64
N SER A 151 6.56 -12.53 1.41
CA SER A 151 5.58 -12.72 2.46
C SER A 151 5.34 -14.19 2.74
N TYR A 152 5.05 -14.51 3.99
CA TYR A 152 4.83 -15.86 4.48
C TYR A 152 3.48 -15.97 5.17
N ARG A 153 2.75 -17.04 4.88
CA ARG A 153 1.56 -17.46 5.61
C ARG A 153 1.97 -18.50 6.64
N ASN A 154 1.82 -18.15 7.91
CA ASN A 154 2.13 -19.01 9.04
C ASN A 154 0.83 -19.49 9.65
N ILE A 155 0.66 -20.81 9.74
CA ILE A 155 -0.53 -21.46 10.31
C ILE A 155 -0.14 -22.04 11.66
N TYR A 156 -0.94 -21.74 12.68
CA TYR A 156 -0.76 -22.19 14.05
C TYR A 156 -1.94 -23.06 14.47
N ASP A 157 -1.72 -24.03 15.36
CA ASP A 157 -2.78 -24.81 16.00
C ASP A 157 -3.48 -24.01 17.12
N GLY A 158 -4.49 -24.62 17.76
CA GLY A 158 -5.22 -24.04 18.87
C GLY A 158 -4.37 -23.76 20.13
N ASP A 159 -3.23 -24.41 20.27
CA ASP A 159 -2.26 -24.23 21.36
C ASP A 159 -1.21 -23.15 21.03
N GLY A 160 -1.25 -22.59 19.82
CA GLY A 160 -0.31 -21.56 19.36
C GLY A 160 1.01 -22.11 18.80
N ASN A 161 1.12 -23.41 18.53
CA ASN A 161 2.30 -23.98 17.90
C ASN A 161 2.25 -23.82 16.39
N LEU A 162 3.38 -23.50 15.76
CA LEU A 162 3.49 -23.36 14.32
C LEU A 162 3.31 -24.72 13.62
N ILE A 163 2.24 -24.85 12.81
CA ILE A 163 1.98 -26.05 11.98
C ILE A 163 2.76 -25.94 10.66
N SER A 164 2.71 -24.76 10.01
CA SER A 164 3.38 -24.55 8.73
C SER A 164 3.71 -23.09 8.49
N SER A 165 4.78 -22.87 7.73
CA SER A 165 5.19 -21.56 7.23
C SER A 165 5.47 -21.68 5.74
N ASN A 166 4.65 -21.04 4.92
CA ASN A 166 4.76 -21.14 3.47
C ASN A 166 4.94 -19.78 2.84
N VAL A 167 5.76 -19.70 1.80
CA VAL A 167 5.84 -18.49 0.97
C VAL A 167 4.47 -18.24 0.36
N GLU A 168 3.88 -17.09 0.68
CA GLU A 168 2.62 -16.65 0.11
C GLU A 168 2.84 -15.92 -1.20
N ALA A 169 3.73 -14.94 -1.20
CA ALA A 169 4.01 -14.14 -2.39
C ALA A 169 5.43 -13.55 -2.38
N LYS A 170 5.91 -13.24 -3.58
CA LYS A 170 7.09 -12.40 -3.81
C LYS A 170 6.61 -11.11 -4.45
N SER A 171 6.98 -9.97 -3.88
CA SER A 171 6.56 -8.64 -4.32
C SER A 171 7.77 -7.78 -4.63
N SER A 172 7.76 -7.15 -5.82
CA SER A 172 8.81 -6.24 -6.27
C SER A 172 8.22 -4.86 -6.45
N TYR A 173 8.71 -3.90 -5.68
CA TYR A 173 8.35 -2.50 -5.75
C TYR A 173 9.49 -1.71 -6.39
N LYS A 174 9.17 -0.90 -7.39
CA LYS A 174 10.18 -0.10 -8.11
C LYS A 174 10.59 1.12 -7.28
N SER A 175 11.86 1.46 -7.33
CA SER A 175 12.32 2.78 -6.92
C SER A 175 11.93 3.82 -7.96
N ARG A 176 11.82 5.08 -7.53
CA ARG A 176 11.55 6.22 -8.37
C ARG A 176 12.14 7.47 -7.75
N ASN A 177 12.89 8.24 -8.53
CA ASN A 177 13.49 9.47 -8.06
C ASN A 177 12.44 10.52 -7.70
N GLU A 178 12.77 11.36 -6.73
CA GLU A 178 12.06 12.58 -6.45
C GLU A 178 12.45 13.64 -7.48
N ILE A 179 11.52 14.52 -7.86
CA ILE A 179 11.79 15.68 -8.72
C ILE A 179 11.30 16.94 -7.98
N ILE A 180 12.24 17.86 -7.77
CA ILE A 180 11.99 19.18 -7.20
C ILE A 180 12.21 20.23 -8.30
N LEU A 181 11.17 21.00 -8.61
CA LEU A 181 11.28 22.17 -9.45
C LEU A 181 11.95 23.30 -8.67
N VAL A 182 12.92 23.96 -9.29
CA VAL A 182 13.63 25.12 -8.73
C VAL A 182 13.35 26.34 -9.59
N GLY A 183 12.74 27.35 -9.00
CA GLY A 183 12.37 28.56 -9.70
C GLY A 183 13.59 29.42 -10.11
N ILE A 184 13.63 29.78 -11.38
CA ILE A 184 14.64 30.68 -11.95
C ILE A 184 14.07 32.01 -12.50
N ALA A 185 12.74 32.20 -12.45
CA ALA A 185 12.12 33.44 -12.90
C ALA A 185 12.58 34.62 -12.06
N GLY A 186 13.16 35.63 -12.71
CA GLY A 186 13.73 36.79 -12.03
C GLY A 186 15.11 36.54 -11.39
N ARG A 187 15.86 35.55 -11.87
CA ARG A 187 17.27 35.31 -11.47
C ARG A 187 18.10 36.59 -11.66
N PRO A 188 18.87 37.02 -10.63
CA PRO A 188 19.78 38.14 -10.79
C PRO A 188 20.84 37.88 -11.87
N GLU A 189 21.18 38.93 -12.66
CA GLU A 189 22.25 38.81 -13.66
C GLU A 189 23.58 38.42 -12.98
N GLY A 190 24.23 37.39 -13.50
CA GLY A 190 25.51 36.87 -13.00
C GLY A 190 25.45 35.83 -11.88
N ASP A 191 24.28 35.53 -11.38
CA ASP A 191 24.10 34.43 -10.41
C ASP A 191 23.89 33.12 -11.14
N SER A 192 24.89 32.24 -11.09
CA SER A 192 24.84 30.87 -11.68
C SER A 192 24.56 29.78 -10.63
N THR A 193 24.27 30.18 -9.39
CA THR A 193 23.96 29.20 -8.33
C THR A 193 22.55 28.61 -8.52
N THR A 194 22.40 27.33 -8.32
CA THR A 194 21.07 26.71 -8.22
C THR A 194 20.64 26.76 -6.77
N PRO A 195 19.59 27.53 -6.39
CA PRO A 195 19.18 27.68 -5.01
C PRO A 195 18.79 26.31 -4.42
N GLY A 196 19.37 25.97 -3.27
CA GLY A 196 18.92 24.83 -2.48
C GLY A 196 19.53 23.46 -2.79
N THR A 197 20.63 23.39 -3.56
CA THR A 197 21.41 22.16 -3.71
C THR A 197 22.40 21.98 -2.55
N ASP A 198 21.95 22.17 -1.31
CA ASP A 198 22.74 21.73 -0.16
C ASP A 198 22.63 20.22 -0.08
N THR A 199 23.70 19.51 -0.42
CA THR A 199 23.80 18.06 -0.47
C THR A 199 23.88 17.47 0.93
N GLY A 200 22.83 17.68 1.71
CA GLY A 200 22.57 16.93 2.93
C GLY A 200 21.96 15.59 2.54
N ALA A 201 22.78 14.59 2.33
CA ALA A 201 22.32 13.21 2.21
C ALA A 201 21.73 12.76 3.54
N ASP A 202 20.46 13.05 3.77
CA ASP A 202 19.69 12.37 4.82
C ASP A 202 18.87 11.24 4.19
N SER A 203 19.50 10.09 4.09
CA SER A 203 18.88 8.82 3.71
C SER A 203 18.24 8.16 4.93
N GLY A 204 17.43 8.91 5.67
CA GLY A 204 16.74 8.44 6.87
C GLY A 204 15.36 7.85 6.60
N GLY A 205 15.22 6.93 5.64
CA GLY A 205 14.06 6.05 5.59
C GLY A 205 14.17 5.02 6.69
N SER A 206 13.41 5.20 7.79
CA SER A 206 13.27 4.19 8.84
C SER A 206 12.85 2.87 8.21
N VAL A 207 13.76 1.90 8.19
CA VAL A 207 13.45 0.51 7.85
C VAL A 207 12.67 -0.05 9.02
N ASP A 208 11.35 -0.12 8.89
CA ASP A 208 10.52 -0.90 9.82
C ASP A 208 10.89 -2.37 9.65
N THR A 209 11.77 -2.84 10.54
CA THR A 209 12.21 -4.23 10.57
C THR A 209 11.14 -5.06 11.24
N GLY A 210 10.32 -5.74 10.41
CA GLY A 210 9.56 -6.92 10.79
C GLY A 210 8.66 -6.79 12.02
N GLY A 211 7.55 -6.05 11.90
CA GLY A 211 6.48 -6.09 12.89
C GLY A 211 5.54 -7.26 12.62
N GLU A 212 5.31 -8.10 13.63
CA GLU A 212 4.25 -9.09 13.66
C GLU A 212 2.90 -8.34 13.73
N ILE A 213 1.94 -8.70 12.87
CA ILE A 213 0.59 -8.14 12.94
C ILE A 213 -0.11 -8.85 14.10
N PRO A 214 -0.56 -8.15 15.16
CA PRO A 214 -1.16 -8.80 16.31
C PRO A 214 -2.48 -9.49 15.95
N PRO A 215 -2.78 -10.67 16.54
CA PRO A 215 -4.08 -11.31 16.40
C PRO A 215 -5.16 -10.49 17.14
N VAL A 216 -6.33 -10.39 16.56
CA VAL A 216 -7.52 -9.86 17.24
C VAL A 216 -8.16 -11.01 18.00
N GLU A 217 -8.22 -10.91 19.31
CA GLU A 217 -8.93 -11.86 20.17
C GLU A 217 -10.41 -11.47 20.25
N ASP A 218 -11.28 -12.33 19.70
CA ASP A 218 -12.69 -12.39 20.07
C ASP A 218 -13.16 -13.86 20.14
N PRO A 219 -13.71 -14.33 21.29
CA PRO A 219 -13.95 -15.73 21.55
C PRO A 219 -15.23 -16.31 20.95
N ASP A 220 -16.09 -15.56 20.26
CA ASP A 220 -17.38 -16.07 19.78
C ASP A 220 -17.51 -16.06 18.25
N THR A 221 -17.25 -17.21 17.62
CA THR A 221 -17.76 -17.70 16.32
C THR A 221 -17.63 -16.85 15.06
N ALA A 222 -17.12 -15.64 15.12
CA ALA A 222 -16.83 -14.78 13.96
C ALA A 222 -15.35 -14.41 13.97
N VAL A 223 -14.60 -14.90 13.00
CA VAL A 223 -13.24 -14.40 12.81
C VAL A 223 -13.35 -13.03 12.15
N SER A 224 -13.27 -11.98 12.97
CA SER A 224 -13.20 -10.59 12.49
C SER A 224 -11.75 -10.20 12.37
N TYR A 225 -11.31 -9.90 11.15
CA TYR A 225 -9.97 -9.40 10.89
C TYR A 225 -10.06 -7.92 10.58
N THR A 226 -9.52 -7.10 11.47
CA THR A 226 -9.65 -5.65 11.42
C THR A 226 -8.31 -4.94 11.45
N HIS A 227 -8.33 -3.72 10.97
CA HIS A 227 -7.45 -2.59 11.17
C HIS A 227 -6.26 -2.47 10.25
N LEU A 228 -6.49 -1.73 9.18
CA LEU A 228 -5.47 -0.92 8.54
C LEU A 228 -5.92 0.53 8.59
N ARG A 229 -5.26 1.34 9.42
CA ARG A 229 -5.41 2.79 9.38
C ARG A 229 -4.92 3.31 8.04
N ALA A 230 -5.81 3.93 7.29
CA ALA A 230 -5.44 4.83 6.24
C ALA A 230 -4.92 6.11 6.90
N HIS A 231 -3.62 6.32 6.93
CA HIS A 231 -3.12 7.68 7.05
C HIS A 231 -3.39 8.36 5.71
N GLU A 232 -4.41 9.22 5.68
CA GLU A 232 -4.36 10.32 4.73
C GLU A 232 -3.06 11.04 5.03
N THR A 233 -2.14 11.01 4.09
CA THR A 233 -1.08 11.99 4.07
C THR A 233 -1.77 13.31 3.81
N ASP A 234 -1.94 14.09 4.88
CA ASP A 234 -2.31 15.48 4.79
C ASP A 234 -1.46 16.14 3.71
N SER A 235 -2.13 16.61 2.68
CA SER A 235 -1.57 17.49 1.70
C SER A 235 -1.15 18.73 2.46
N TYR A 236 0.14 18.91 2.64
CA TYR A 236 0.65 20.21 3.02
C TYR A 236 0.50 21.15 1.83
N LEU A 237 -0.21 22.24 2.09
CA LEU A 237 -0.32 23.43 1.27
C LEU A 237 1.04 24.00 0.86
#